data_419a2ae93635b20da81605248229d01c
#
_entry.id   419a2ae93635b20da81605248229d01c
#
_cell.length_a   1.000
_cell.length_b   1.000
_cell.length_c   1.000
_cell.angle_alpha   90.00
_cell.angle_beta   90.00
_cell.angle_gamma   90.00
#
_symmetry.space_group_name_H-M   'P 1'
#
loop_
_entity.id
_entity.type
_entity.pdbx_description
1 polymer ?
#
loop_
_entity_poly.entity_id
_entity_poly.type
_entity_poly.pdbx_seq_one_letter_code
_entity_poly.pdbx_strand_id
1 'polypeptide(L)'
;MHPLDNVIWQALTTRQAQFAEAYGDARRFDPAVTQLTAFLEPNPKGYASLAHLVGPGDTALLSLANRYEPQPGWELVLTFPGLQMVCEDGGNMADGLTGSHTRAFSPPSIVELGPPDSLEMVNLADLTKPGPFGPRTHELGTYLGIRCKGKLIAMAGERLKVPGYTEVSAVCTHPEHIGKGYARALMLEIMRSIRQRGEITFLHVRQTNARAVELYERLGFCTRKVVHFTVLRKCKD
;
A
#
# COMPACT_ATOMS: atom_id res chain seq x y z
N MET A 1 3.82 21.73 3.50
CA MET A 1 4.09 20.42 2.85
C MET A 1 2.83 19.58 2.96
N HIS A 2 2.38 18.96 1.86
CA HIS A 2 1.18 18.15 1.86
C HIS A 2 1.43 16.81 2.61
N PRO A 3 0.50 16.28 3.42
CA PRO A 3 0.71 15.05 4.20
C PRO A 3 1.18 13.84 3.38
N LEU A 4 0.78 13.76 2.12
CA LEU A 4 1.18 12.68 1.21
C LEU A 4 2.53 12.90 0.51
N ASP A 5 3.26 14.02 0.75
CA ASP A 5 4.55 14.27 0.07
C ASP A 5 5.65 13.34 0.56
N ASN A 6 5.71 13.09 1.87
CA ASN A 6 6.60 12.10 2.48
C ASN A 6 5.74 11.18 3.37
N VAL A 7 4.88 10.40 2.72
CA VAL A 7 3.78 9.70 3.38
C VAL A 7 4.24 8.66 4.41
N ILE A 8 5.35 7.96 4.15
CA ILE A 8 5.90 6.96 5.09
C ILE A 8 6.43 7.66 6.34
N TRP A 9 7.16 8.76 6.18
CA TRP A 9 7.62 9.58 7.30
C TRP A 9 6.45 10.12 8.14
N GLN A 10 5.45 10.68 7.46
CA GLN A 10 4.25 11.19 8.12
C GLN A 10 3.49 10.10 8.89
N ALA A 11 3.34 8.92 8.32
CA ALA A 11 2.72 7.79 8.99
C ALA A 11 3.48 7.42 10.28
N LEU A 12 4.81 7.25 10.18
CA LEU A 12 5.68 6.81 11.28
C LEU A 12 5.94 7.89 12.34
N THR A 13 5.63 9.15 12.06
CA THR A 13 5.76 10.26 13.03
C THR A 13 4.41 10.76 13.57
N THR A 14 3.29 10.19 13.09
CA THR A 14 1.94 10.57 13.50
C THR A 14 1.11 9.34 13.87
N ARG A 15 0.22 8.90 12.99
CA ARG A 15 -0.83 7.91 13.29
C ARG A 15 -0.34 6.47 13.46
N GLN A 16 0.86 6.15 13.00
CA GLN A 16 1.46 4.82 13.09
C GLN A 16 2.81 4.82 13.81
N ALA A 17 3.05 5.82 14.67
CA ALA A 17 4.28 5.96 15.43
C ALA A 17 4.58 4.74 16.32
N GLN A 18 3.57 3.98 16.75
CA GLN A 18 3.74 2.74 17.52
C GLN A 18 4.45 1.61 16.74
N PHE A 19 4.48 1.67 15.41
CA PHE A 19 5.20 0.73 14.55
C PHE A 19 6.59 1.21 14.15
N ALA A 20 7.01 2.40 14.64
CA ALA A 20 8.23 3.05 14.18
C ALA A 20 9.44 2.63 15.00
N GLU A 21 10.49 2.20 14.30
CA GLU A 21 11.85 2.29 14.79
C GLU A 21 12.48 3.60 14.30
N ALA A 22 13.24 4.27 15.19
CA ALA A 22 13.69 5.63 14.95
C ALA A 22 15.20 5.78 15.24
N TYR A 23 15.91 6.46 14.35
CA TYR A 23 17.26 6.93 14.58
C TYR A 23 17.51 8.22 13.79
N GLY A 24 17.93 9.29 14.47
CA GLY A 24 18.16 10.59 13.83
C GLY A 24 16.98 11.01 12.94
N ASP A 25 17.30 11.34 11.71
CA ASP A 25 16.33 11.76 10.68
C ASP A 25 15.72 10.59 9.88
N ALA A 26 15.86 9.35 10.34
CA ALA A 26 15.28 8.17 9.71
C ALA A 26 14.24 7.47 10.58
N ARG A 27 13.30 6.82 9.93
CA ARG A 27 12.26 5.96 10.51
C ARG A 27 12.10 4.72 9.64
N ARG A 28 11.80 3.58 10.26
CA ARG A 28 11.32 2.40 9.54
C ARG A 28 10.17 1.76 10.30
N PHE A 29 9.30 1.07 9.60
CA PHE A 29 8.39 0.13 10.25
C PHE A 29 9.17 -1.06 10.82
N ASP A 30 8.64 -1.69 11.87
CA ASP A 30 9.06 -3.04 12.25
C ASP A 30 9.08 -3.93 11.00
N PRO A 31 10.21 -4.58 10.65
CA PRO A 31 10.32 -5.39 9.43
C PRO A 31 9.31 -6.54 9.35
N ALA A 32 8.81 -7.03 10.49
CA ALA A 32 7.75 -8.05 10.52
C ALA A 32 6.39 -7.50 10.07
N VAL A 33 6.19 -6.18 10.15
CA VAL A 33 4.97 -5.49 9.67
C VAL A 33 5.12 -5.12 8.21
N THR A 34 6.17 -4.37 7.85
CA THR A 34 6.48 -4.02 6.46
C THR A 34 7.92 -3.48 6.33
N GLN A 35 8.50 -3.57 5.14
CA GLN A 35 9.86 -3.08 4.85
C GLN A 35 9.90 -1.58 4.49
N LEU A 36 8.82 -0.85 4.69
CA LEU A 36 8.77 0.58 4.37
C LEU A 36 9.65 1.39 5.33
N THR A 37 10.46 2.25 4.74
CA THR A 37 11.39 3.15 5.44
C THR A 37 11.25 4.57 4.93
N ALA A 38 11.64 5.54 5.73
CA ALA A 38 11.67 6.94 5.36
C ALA A 38 12.78 7.70 6.09
N PHE A 39 13.13 8.83 5.54
CA PHE A 39 13.90 9.89 6.21
C PHE A 39 13.17 11.24 6.02
N LEU A 40 13.51 12.19 6.86
CA LEU A 40 12.92 13.53 6.76
C LEU A 40 13.22 14.15 5.39
N GLU A 41 14.49 14.06 4.96
CA GLU A 41 14.97 14.55 3.67
C GLU A 41 15.95 13.56 3.01
N PRO A 42 15.96 13.45 1.67
CA PRO A 42 16.86 12.58 0.90
C PRO A 42 18.27 13.21 0.76
N ASN A 43 18.92 13.45 1.87
CA ASN A 43 20.27 14.03 1.95
C ASN A 43 21.25 13.08 2.64
N PRO A 44 22.58 13.33 2.63
CA PRO A 44 23.57 12.45 3.25
C PRO A 44 23.28 12.12 4.72
N LYS A 45 22.73 13.07 5.50
CA LYS A 45 22.36 12.88 6.90
C LYS A 45 21.18 11.90 7.04
N GLY A 46 20.19 11.98 6.17
CA GLY A 46 19.05 11.06 6.11
C GLY A 46 19.51 9.63 5.82
N TYR A 47 20.37 9.45 4.79
CA TYR A 47 20.92 8.14 4.45
C TYR A 47 21.84 7.58 5.57
N ALA A 48 22.66 8.40 6.20
CA ALA A 48 23.46 7.99 7.35
C ALA A 48 22.58 7.55 8.53
N SER A 49 21.50 8.28 8.81
CA SER A 49 20.53 7.89 9.85
C SER A 49 19.84 6.56 9.52
N LEU A 50 19.45 6.36 8.25
CA LEU A 50 18.84 5.11 7.81
C LEU A 50 19.78 3.92 7.94
N ALA A 51 21.08 4.12 7.72
CA ALA A 51 22.10 3.07 7.88
C ALA A 51 22.22 2.53 9.32
N HIS A 52 21.77 3.25 10.33
CA HIS A 52 21.69 2.75 11.70
C HIS A 52 20.47 1.85 11.94
N LEU A 53 19.41 2.03 11.17
CA LEU A 53 18.17 1.24 11.29
C LEU A 53 18.22 -0.04 10.45
N VAL A 54 19.01 -0.05 9.37
CA VAL A 54 19.08 -1.18 8.42
C VAL A 54 20.37 -1.93 8.65
N GLY A 55 20.30 -3.24 8.88
CA GLY A 55 21.47 -4.10 9.07
C GLY A 55 22.31 -4.25 7.80
N PRO A 56 23.62 -4.55 7.91
CA PRO A 56 24.48 -4.84 6.77
C PRO A 56 23.91 -5.98 5.92
N GLY A 57 23.73 -5.75 4.62
CA GLY A 57 23.13 -6.70 3.68
C GLY A 57 21.60 -6.70 3.65
N ASP A 58 20.92 -6.07 4.61
CA ASP A 58 19.47 -5.90 4.62
C ASP A 58 19.01 -4.80 3.66
N THR A 59 17.72 -4.78 3.37
CA THR A 59 17.12 -3.84 2.42
C THR A 59 16.18 -2.83 3.09
N ALA A 60 16.12 -1.65 2.49
CA ALA A 60 15.20 -0.57 2.80
C ALA A 60 14.33 -0.26 1.57
N LEU A 61 13.02 -0.13 1.75
CA LEU A 61 12.10 0.30 0.71
C LEU A 61 11.65 1.74 0.98
N LEU A 62 12.03 2.62 0.09
CA LEU A 62 11.74 4.06 0.11
C LEU A 62 10.70 4.45 -0.96
N SER A 63 9.96 5.51 -0.68
CA SER A 63 9.14 6.23 -1.67
C SER A 63 9.73 7.63 -1.85
N LEU A 64 10.46 7.85 -2.94
CA LEU A 64 11.17 9.09 -3.21
C LEU A 64 10.39 9.97 -4.19
N ALA A 65 10.44 11.29 -4.02
CA ALA A 65 9.86 12.23 -4.97
C ALA A 65 10.62 12.27 -6.29
N ASN A 66 11.95 12.08 -6.25
CA ASN A 66 12.84 12.07 -7.41
C ASN A 66 13.48 10.68 -7.56
N ARG A 67 14.13 10.47 -8.71
CA ARG A 67 14.94 9.27 -8.91
C ARG A 67 16.07 9.22 -7.89
N TYR A 68 16.42 8.01 -7.48
CA TYR A 68 17.53 7.78 -6.57
C TYR A 68 18.85 8.19 -7.23
N GLU A 69 19.66 8.92 -6.48
CA GLU A 69 21.05 9.22 -6.79
C GLU A 69 21.96 8.39 -5.88
N PRO A 70 23.04 7.78 -6.41
CA PRO A 70 23.92 6.93 -5.62
C PRO A 70 24.42 7.59 -4.34
N GLN A 71 24.37 6.85 -3.24
CA GLN A 71 24.82 7.30 -1.92
C GLN A 71 25.86 6.32 -1.37
N PRO A 72 26.92 6.80 -0.69
CA PRO A 72 27.90 5.93 -0.06
C PRO A 72 27.24 4.94 0.91
N GLY A 73 27.71 3.68 0.89
CA GLY A 73 27.19 2.61 1.75
C GLY A 73 25.87 2.00 1.31
N TRP A 74 25.32 2.39 0.13
CA TRP A 74 24.07 1.87 -0.38
C TRP A 74 24.18 1.37 -1.80
N GLU A 75 23.66 0.17 -2.06
CA GLU A 75 23.51 -0.45 -3.37
C GLU A 75 22.06 -0.33 -3.83
N LEU A 76 21.85 0.13 -5.07
CA LEU A 76 20.52 0.13 -5.69
C LEU A 76 20.14 -1.29 -6.12
N VAL A 77 19.15 -1.88 -5.49
CA VAL A 77 18.61 -3.20 -5.86
C VAL A 77 17.54 -3.05 -6.96
N LEU A 78 16.62 -2.11 -6.76
CA LEU A 78 15.48 -1.91 -7.66
C LEU A 78 14.95 -0.48 -7.52
N THR A 79 14.56 0.12 -8.65
CA THR A 79 13.75 1.34 -8.65
C THR A 79 12.73 1.30 -9.76
N PHE A 80 11.53 1.80 -9.50
CA PHE A 80 10.48 1.92 -10.51
C PHE A 80 9.51 3.06 -10.18
N PRO A 81 8.93 3.71 -11.21
CA PRO A 81 7.92 4.74 -11.02
C PRO A 81 6.60 4.13 -10.55
N GLY A 82 5.98 4.79 -9.59
CA GLY A 82 4.63 4.52 -9.12
C GLY A 82 3.79 5.78 -9.18
N LEU A 83 2.50 5.62 -9.37
CA LEU A 83 1.52 6.69 -9.26
C LEU A 83 0.99 6.72 -7.83
N GLN A 84 1.03 7.90 -7.22
CA GLN A 84 0.26 8.19 -6.02
C GLN A 84 -1.07 8.76 -6.48
N MET A 85 -2.16 8.04 -6.21
CA MET A 85 -3.50 8.42 -6.64
C MET A 85 -4.37 8.72 -5.42
N VAL A 86 -5.27 9.70 -5.55
CA VAL A 86 -6.14 10.19 -4.47
C VAL A 86 -7.59 10.23 -4.97
N CYS A 87 -8.54 9.92 -4.12
CA CYS A 87 -9.98 10.00 -4.38
C CYS A 87 -10.60 11.04 -3.43
N GLU A 88 -10.56 12.33 -3.82
CA GLU A 88 -11.00 13.45 -2.98
C GLU A 88 -12.54 13.52 -2.90
N ASP A 89 -13.25 13.33 -4.02
CA ASP A 89 -14.71 13.48 -4.11
C ASP A 89 -15.49 12.24 -3.66
N GLY A 90 -14.85 11.28 -3.00
CA GLY A 90 -15.47 10.05 -2.53
C GLY A 90 -15.80 9.04 -3.61
N GLY A 91 -15.31 9.27 -4.84
CA GLY A 91 -15.52 8.39 -5.99
C GLY A 91 -16.93 8.41 -6.55
N ASN A 92 -17.05 7.98 -7.79
CA ASN A 92 -18.36 7.81 -8.45
C ASN A 92 -19.04 6.54 -7.90
N MET A 93 -19.53 6.62 -6.65
CA MET A 93 -20.20 5.49 -5.97
C MET A 93 -21.58 5.20 -6.59
N ALA A 94 -22.13 6.15 -7.39
CA ALA A 94 -23.48 6.05 -7.95
C ALA A 94 -23.55 5.14 -9.19
N ASP A 95 -22.53 5.05 -10.01
CA ASP A 95 -22.57 4.28 -11.27
C ASP A 95 -22.33 2.77 -11.10
N GLY A 96 -22.18 2.29 -9.88
CA GLY A 96 -21.92 0.89 -9.60
C GLY A 96 -23.14 -0.04 -9.66
N LEU A 97 -24.36 0.50 -9.67
CA LEU A 97 -25.61 -0.27 -9.60
C LEU A 97 -26.48 -0.18 -10.87
N THR A 98 -26.11 0.67 -11.86
CA THR A 98 -26.95 0.92 -13.03
C THR A 98 -26.37 0.48 -14.37
N GLY A 99 -25.28 -0.28 -14.40
CA GLY A 99 -24.77 -0.89 -15.63
C GLY A 99 -25.70 -2.02 -16.10
N SER A 100 -26.53 -1.73 -17.08
CA SER A 100 -27.45 -2.67 -17.72
C SER A 100 -26.69 -3.65 -18.62
N HIS A 101 -26.10 -4.69 -18.06
CA HIS A 101 -25.90 -6.02 -18.71
C HIS A 101 -25.48 -6.97 -17.61
N THR A 102 -26.43 -7.66 -17.01
CA THR A 102 -26.16 -8.43 -15.82
C THR A 102 -26.82 -9.78 -15.81
N ARG A 103 -26.00 -10.76 -15.79
CA ARG A 103 -26.25 -11.87 -14.87
C ARG A 103 -26.30 -11.29 -13.45
N ALA A 104 -27.30 -11.66 -12.66
CA ALA A 104 -27.45 -11.27 -11.27
C ALA A 104 -26.15 -11.65 -10.51
N PHE A 105 -25.27 -10.65 -10.29
CA PHE A 105 -24.11 -10.80 -9.45
C PHE A 105 -24.58 -10.61 -8.02
N SER A 106 -24.88 -11.71 -7.31
CA SER A 106 -24.92 -11.64 -5.85
C SER A 106 -23.50 -11.31 -5.41
N PRO A 107 -23.26 -10.15 -4.76
CA PRO A 107 -21.92 -9.84 -4.28
C PRO A 107 -21.48 -10.98 -3.36
N PRO A 108 -20.27 -11.51 -3.57
CA PRO A 108 -19.76 -12.52 -2.65
C PRO A 108 -19.70 -11.93 -1.26
N SER A 109 -19.93 -12.74 -0.25
CA SER A 109 -19.78 -12.32 1.14
C SER A 109 -18.36 -11.77 1.36
N ILE A 110 -18.29 -10.47 1.66
CA ILE A 110 -17.05 -9.82 2.08
C ILE A 110 -16.93 -10.09 3.58
N VAL A 111 -15.77 -10.56 4.00
CA VAL A 111 -15.45 -10.85 5.40
C VAL A 111 -14.26 -10.00 5.85
N GLU A 112 -14.26 -9.62 7.12
CA GLU A 112 -13.07 -9.00 7.72
C GLU A 112 -12.03 -10.09 7.98
N LEU A 113 -10.76 -9.76 7.69
CA LEU A 113 -9.61 -10.63 7.88
C LEU A 113 -8.80 -10.17 9.07
N GLY A 114 -8.33 -11.11 9.87
CA GLY A 114 -7.57 -10.85 11.09
C GLY A 114 -6.39 -11.78 11.29
N PRO A 115 -5.83 -11.83 12.50
CA PRO A 115 -4.65 -12.66 12.80
C PRO A 115 -4.78 -14.13 12.40
N PRO A 116 -5.95 -14.81 12.53
CA PRO A 116 -6.09 -16.20 12.08
C PRO A 116 -5.94 -16.37 10.57
N ASP A 117 -6.18 -15.32 9.77
CA ASP A 117 -6.12 -15.36 8.31
C ASP A 117 -4.72 -15.02 7.76
N SER A 118 -3.78 -14.59 8.62
CA SER A 118 -2.48 -14.04 8.23
C SER A 118 -1.72 -14.91 7.24
N LEU A 119 -1.68 -16.21 7.45
CA LEU A 119 -0.98 -17.15 6.56
C LEU A 119 -1.63 -17.20 5.16
N GLU A 120 -2.96 -17.22 5.06
CA GLU A 120 -3.66 -17.19 3.77
C GLU A 120 -3.46 -15.86 3.05
N MET A 121 -3.44 -14.74 3.80
CA MET A 121 -3.17 -13.41 3.26
C MET A 121 -1.76 -13.32 2.67
N VAL A 122 -0.75 -13.81 3.39
CA VAL A 122 0.64 -13.88 2.91
C VAL A 122 0.72 -14.75 1.66
N ASN A 123 0.14 -15.95 1.67
CA ASN A 123 0.15 -16.86 0.52
C ASN A 123 -0.51 -16.23 -0.72
N LEU A 124 -1.63 -15.52 -0.56
CA LEU A 124 -2.30 -14.83 -1.66
C LEU A 124 -1.47 -13.64 -2.16
N ALA A 125 -0.83 -12.88 -1.27
CA ALA A 125 0.07 -11.79 -1.63
C ALA A 125 1.31 -12.33 -2.36
N ASP A 126 1.89 -13.43 -1.92
CA ASP A 126 3.02 -14.07 -2.58
C ASP A 126 2.69 -14.58 -3.98
N LEU A 127 1.49 -15.10 -4.18
CA LEU A 127 1.02 -15.53 -5.49
C LEU A 127 0.78 -14.37 -6.45
N THR A 128 0.24 -13.24 -5.96
CA THR A 128 -0.28 -12.16 -6.79
C THR A 128 0.62 -10.92 -6.84
N LYS A 129 1.58 -10.81 -5.91
CA LYS A 129 2.58 -9.72 -5.80
C LYS A 129 1.98 -8.31 -5.83
N PRO A 130 0.98 -7.98 -4.99
CA PRO A 130 0.35 -6.65 -4.96
C PRO A 130 1.28 -5.57 -4.35
N GLY A 131 2.38 -5.97 -3.75
CA GLY A 131 3.35 -5.15 -3.04
C GLY A 131 3.87 -5.88 -1.80
N PRO A 132 4.72 -5.24 -0.98
CA PRO A 132 5.22 -5.85 0.25
C PRO A 132 4.09 -6.23 1.18
N PHE A 133 4.08 -7.48 1.62
CA PHE A 133 3.11 -8.01 2.56
C PHE A 133 3.79 -9.07 3.44
N GLY A 134 3.81 -8.84 4.74
CA GLY A 134 4.41 -9.73 5.72
C GLY A 134 3.36 -10.31 6.69
N PRO A 135 3.77 -11.20 7.59
CA PRO A 135 2.86 -11.87 8.53
C PRO A 135 2.07 -10.93 9.43
N ARG A 136 2.62 -9.75 9.75
CA ARG A 136 2.00 -8.74 10.61
C ARG A 136 1.48 -7.51 9.87
N THR A 137 1.49 -7.50 8.53
CA THR A 137 1.01 -6.36 7.74
C THR A 137 -0.47 -6.05 8.02
N HIS A 138 -1.26 -7.07 8.36
CA HIS A 138 -2.68 -6.91 8.72
C HIS A 138 -2.91 -6.02 9.96
N GLU A 139 -1.89 -5.80 10.80
CA GLU A 139 -1.98 -4.91 11.98
C GLU A 139 -2.05 -3.41 11.59
N LEU A 140 -1.74 -3.04 10.35
CA LEU A 140 -1.75 -1.65 9.88
C LEU A 140 -3.15 -1.07 9.72
N GLY A 141 -4.18 -1.92 9.57
CA GLY A 141 -5.56 -1.47 9.44
C GLY A 141 -6.55 -2.58 9.12
N THR A 142 -7.73 -2.19 8.69
CA THR A 142 -8.79 -3.15 8.30
C THR A 142 -8.43 -3.84 7.01
N TYR A 143 -8.50 -5.16 7.00
CA TYR A 143 -8.36 -6.00 5.81
C TYR A 143 -9.68 -6.72 5.54
N LEU A 144 -10.09 -6.72 4.27
CA LEU A 144 -11.30 -7.39 3.81
C LEU A 144 -10.94 -8.46 2.79
N GLY A 145 -11.68 -9.56 2.83
CA GLY A 145 -11.47 -10.70 1.95
C GLY A 145 -12.75 -11.26 1.36
N ILE A 146 -12.59 -12.01 0.28
CA ILE A 146 -13.62 -12.83 -0.35
C ILE A 146 -13.14 -14.26 -0.36
N ARG A 147 -14.01 -15.18 0.08
CA ARG A 147 -13.70 -16.62 0.12
C ARG A 147 -14.53 -17.38 -0.91
N CYS A 148 -13.92 -18.42 -1.47
CA CYS A 148 -14.61 -19.43 -2.29
C CYS A 148 -14.29 -20.82 -1.77
N LYS A 149 -15.31 -21.59 -1.43
CA LYS A 149 -15.15 -22.93 -0.83
C LYS A 149 -14.16 -22.94 0.36
N GLY A 150 -14.27 -21.93 1.22
CA GLY A 150 -13.41 -21.74 2.39
C GLY A 150 -12.06 -21.09 2.13
N LYS A 151 -11.54 -21.01 0.90
CA LYS A 151 -10.23 -20.45 0.55
C LYS A 151 -10.32 -18.95 0.29
N LEU A 152 -9.36 -18.17 0.75
CA LEU A 152 -9.22 -16.76 0.44
C LEU A 152 -8.81 -16.57 -1.03
N ILE A 153 -9.66 -15.89 -1.83
CA ILE A 153 -9.45 -15.70 -3.27
C ILE A 153 -9.25 -14.26 -3.68
N ALA A 154 -9.61 -13.31 -2.85
CA ALA A 154 -9.33 -11.89 -3.06
C ALA A 154 -9.22 -11.19 -1.73
N MET A 155 -8.38 -10.18 -1.65
CA MET A 155 -8.28 -9.30 -0.49
C MET A 155 -7.94 -7.86 -0.90
N ALA A 156 -8.20 -6.93 0.00
CA ALA A 156 -7.70 -5.56 0.00
C ALA A 156 -7.68 -5.07 1.45
N GLY A 157 -6.87 -4.06 1.76
CA GLY A 157 -6.80 -3.55 3.12
C GLY A 157 -6.20 -2.16 3.21
N GLU A 158 -6.14 -1.64 4.43
CA GLU A 158 -5.55 -0.34 4.75
C GLU A 158 -4.07 -0.53 5.14
N ARG A 159 -3.19 0.38 4.69
CA ARG A 159 -1.76 0.31 4.99
C ARG A 159 -1.25 1.57 5.70
N LEU A 160 -0.98 2.65 4.96
CA LEU A 160 -0.46 3.89 5.55
C LEU A 160 -1.59 4.79 6.00
N LYS A 161 -1.48 5.31 7.22
CA LYS A 161 -2.43 6.25 7.82
C LYS A 161 -1.69 7.53 8.22
N VAL A 162 -2.13 8.64 7.66
CA VAL A 162 -1.64 9.98 7.99
C VAL A 162 -2.82 10.89 8.32
N PRO A 163 -2.62 12.06 8.95
CA PRO A 163 -3.74 12.95 9.25
C PRO A 163 -4.60 13.25 8.03
N GLY A 164 -5.88 12.90 8.09
CA GLY A 164 -6.88 13.11 7.04
C GLY A 164 -6.85 12.12 5.88
N TYR A 165 -5.89 11.16 5.82
CA TYR A 165 -5.76 10.23 4.69
C TYR A 165 -5.47 8.82 5.14
N THR A 166 -6.09 7.83 4.46
CA THR A 166 -5.79 6.39 4.62
C THR A 166 -5.54 5.72 3.28
N GLU A 167 -4.45 4.95 3.20
CA GLU A 167 -4.04 4.22 2.01
C GLU A 167 -4.77 2.89 1.88
N VAL A 168 -5.33 2.62 0.69
CA VAL A 168 -5.74 1.27 0.30
C VAL A 168 -4.57 0.56 -0.35
N SER A 169 -4.30 -0.67 0.08
CA SER A 169 -3.20 -1.50 -0.37
C SER A 169 -3.58 -2.97 -0.45
N ALA A 170 -2.65 -3.81 -0.89
CA ALA A 170 -2.81 -5.27 -1.00
C ALA A 170 -4.04 -5.70 -1.83
N VAL A 171 -4.49 -4.85 -2.76
CA VAL A 171 -5.61 -5.16 -3.65
C VAL A 171 -5.20 -6.27 -4.61
N CYS A 172 -5.69 -7.47 -4.38
CA CYS A 172 -5.34 -8.62 -5.19
C CYS A 172 -6.46 -9.65 -5.30
N THR A 173 -6.40 -10.43 -6.37
CA THR A 173 -7.35 -11.51 -6.67
C THR A 173 -6.58 -12.70 -7.23
N HIS A 174 -6.87 -13.89 -6.72
CA HIS A 174 -6.29 -15.13 -7.20
C HIS A 174 -6.46 -15.25 -8.73
N PRO A 175 -5.43 -15.69 -9.49
CA PRO A 175 -5.47 -15.71 -10.95
C PRO A 175 -6.72 -16.38 -11.56
N GLU A 176 -7.18 -17.49 -11.01
CA GLU A 176 -8.37 -18.21 -11.48
C GLU A 176 -9.70 -17.48 -11.22
N HIS A 177 -9.66 -16.42 -10.45
CA HIS A 177 -10.85 -15.64 -10.06
C HIS A 177 -10.86 -14.21 -10.58
N ILE A 178 -9.89 -13.85 -11.43
CA ILE A 178 -9.79 -12.53 -12.07
C ILE A 178 -11.00 -12.28 -13.00
N GLY A 179 -11.40 -11.02 -13.15
CA GLY A 179 -12.48 -10.61 -14.04
C GLY A 179 -13.89 -10.70 -13.45
N LYS A 180 -14.01 -11.15 -12.20
CA LYS A 180 -15.30 -11.33 -11.49
C LYS A 180 -15.71 -10.12 -10.63
N GLY A 181 -15.02 -8.98 -10.74
CA GLY A 181 -15.34 -7.75 -10.00
C GLY A 181 -14.94 -7.73 -8.52
N TYR A 182 -14.23 -8.73 -8.00
CA TYR A 182 -13.90 -8.85 -6.58
C TYR A 182 -13.04 -7.70 -6.07
N ALA A 183 -11.99 -7.32 -6.80
CA ALA A 183 -11.16 -6.18 -6.43
C ALA A 183 -11.98 -4.89 -6.32
N ARG A 184 -12.90 -4.64 -7.28
CA ARG A 184 -13.80 -3.48 -7.23
C ARG A 184 -14.71 -3.51 -6.01
N ALA A 185 -15.30 -4.66 -5.69
CA ALA A 185 -16.21 -4.79 -4.55
C ALA A 185 -15.48 -4.50 -3.22
N LEU A 186 -14.28 -5.07 -3.03
CA LEU A 186 -13.45 -4.83 -1.85
C LEU A 186 -13.02 -3.36 -1.73
N MET A 187 -12.58 -2.75 -2.85
CA MET A 187 -12.20 -1.34 -2.88
C MET A 187 -13.35 -0.43 -2.45
N LEU A 188 -14.56 -0.64 -2.99
CA LEU A 188 -15.73 0.17 -2.64
C LEU A 188 -16.07 0.08 -1.15
N GLU A 189 -15.97 -1.11 -0.57
CA GLU A 189 -16.26 -1.32 0.86
C GLU A 189 -15.24 -0.63 1.75
N ILE A 190 -13.94 -0.74 1.44
CA ILE A 190 -12.88 -0.06 2.19
C ILE A 190 -12.98 1.46 2.03
N MET A 191 -13.19 1.97 0.81
CA MET A 191 -13.37 3.40 0.55
C MET A 191 -14.54 3.97 1.32
N ARG A 192 -15.66 3.23 1.40
CA ARG A 192 -16.83 3.61 2.18
C ARG A 192 -16.48 3.74 3.66
N SER A 193 -15.77 2.76 4.22
CA SER A 193 -15.34 2.76 5.61
C SER A 193 -14.39 3.93 5.93
N ILE A 194 -13.41 4.20 5.05
CA ILE A 194 -12.48 5.33 5.18
C ILE A 194 -13.24 6.66 5.17
N ARG A 195 -14.17 6.85 4.23
CA ARG A 195 -14.98 8.05 4.12
C ARG A 195 -15.88 8.27 5.34
N GLN A 196 -16.46 7.21 5.90
CA GLN A 196 -17.29 7.31 7.12
C GLN A 196 -16.51 7.85 8.32
N ARG A 197 -15.17 7.69 8.33
CA ARG A 197 -14.28 8.27 9.33
C ARG A 197 -13.86 9.72 8.99
N GLY A 198 -14.37 10.31 7.91
CA GLY A 198 -14.00 11.65 7.45
C GLY A 198 -12.62 11.72 6.82
N GLU A 199 -12.08 10.61 6.33
CA GLU A 199 -10.75 10.52 5.73
C GLU A 199 -10.83 10.39 4.21
N ILE A 200 -9.78 10.86 3.53
CA ILE A 200 -9.61 10.76 2.08
C ILE A 200 -8.82 9.49 1.77
N THR A 201 -9.31 8.74 0.78
CA THR A 201 -8.65 7.51 0.32
C THR A 201 -7.54 7.85 -0.67
N PHE A 202 -6.37 7.25 -0.48
CA PHE A 202 -5.29 7.28 -1.46
C PHE A 202 -4.73 5.88 -1.69
N LEU A 203 -3.90 5.73 -2.71
CA LEU A 203 -3.19 4.50 -3.00
C LEU A 203 -1.89 4.76 -3.78
N HIS A 204 -1.05 3.74 -3.84
CA HIS A 204 0.07 3.71 -4.77
C HIS A 204 -0.07 2.51 -5.70
N VAL A 205 0.25 2.72 -6.97
CA VAL A 205 0.23 1.68 -8.00
C VAL A 205 1.46 1.81 -8.92
N ARG A 206 2.02 0.69 -9.37
CA ARG A 206 3.06 0.74 -10.42
C ARG A 206 2.50 1.41 -11.66
N GLN A 207 3.21 2.38 -12.21
CA GLN A 207 2.79 3.10 -13.41
C GLN A 207 2.54 2.16 -14.60
N THR A 208 3.25 1.05 -14.67
CA THR A 208 3.10 0.03 -15.73
C THR A 208 1.91 -0.92 -15.53
N ASN A 209 1.21 -0.87 -14.39
CA ASN A 209 0.04 -1.71 -14.14
C ASN A 209 -1.23 -1.04 -14.68
N ALA A 210 -1.33 -0.93 -16.01
CA ALA A 210 -2.42 -0.25 -16.68
C ALA A 210 -3.82 -0.74 -16.26
N ARG A 211 -3.97 -2.06 -16.04
CA ARG A 211 -5.24 -2.63 -15.60
C ARG A 211 -5.69 -2.13 -14.22
N ALA A 212 -4.76 -2.02 -13.27
CA ALA A 212 -5.08 -1.51 -11.94
C ALA A 212 -5.34 0.00 -11.99
N VAL A 213 -4.54 0.76 -12.76
CA VAL A 213 -4.75 2.20 -12.98
C VAL A 213 -6.15 2.46 -13.51
N GLU A 214 -6.55 1.77 -14.58
CA GLU A 214 -7.90 1.90 -15.17
C GLU A 214 -9.03 1.58 -14.15
N LEU A 215 -8.84 0.54 -13.31
CA LEU A 215 -9.80 0.24 -12.24
C LEU A 215 -9.90 1.40 -11.25
N TYR A 216 -8.77 1.97 -10.83
CA TYR A 216 -8.76 3.06 -9.84
C TYR A 216 -9.35 4.35 -10.42
N GLU A 217 -9.04 4.69 -11.67
CA GLU A 217 -9.65 5.83 -12.37
C GLU A 217 -11.18 5.70 -12.45
N ARG A 218 -11.69 4.50 -12.78
CA ARG A 218 -13.14 4.23 -12.75
C ARG A 218 -13.76 4.31 -11.36
N LEU A 219 -12.98 4.15 -10.30
CA LEU A 219 -13.41 4.34 -8.92
C LEU A 219 -13.29 5.80 -8.45
N GLY A 220 -12.87 6.71 -9.33
CA GLY A 220 -12.77 8.14 -9.05
C GLY A 220 -11.41 8.58 -8.50
N PHE A 221 -10.38 7.72 -8.57
CA PHE A 221 -9.03 8.14 -8.22
C PHE A 221 -8.39 8.95 -9.33
N CYS A 222 -7.73 10.05 -8.96
CA CYS A 222 -6.90 10.85 -9.86
C CYS A 222 -5.43 10.73 -9.46
N THR A 223 -4.54 10.75 -10.45
CA THR A 223 -3.10 10.77 -10.19
C THR A 223 -2.71 12.12 -9.58
N ARG A 224 -2.19 12.08 -8.35
CA ARG A 224 -1.66 13.27 -7.67
C ARG A 224 -0.23 13.56 -8.10
N LYS A 225 0.64 12.55 -8.06
CA LYS A 225 2.04 12.65 -8.49
C LYS A 225 2.67 11.30 -8.82
N VAL A 226 3.79 11.33 -9.50
CA VAL A 226 4.71 10.19 -9.65
C VAL A 226 5.64 10.14 -8.44
N VAL A 227 5.88 8.95 -7.92
CA VAL A 227 6.88 8.66 -6.90
C VAL A 227 7.82 7.55 -7.39
N HIS A 228 9.02 7.48 -6.84
CA HIS A 228 9.98 6.43 -7.17
C HIS A 228 10.10 5.46 -5.99
N PHE A 229 9.53 4.27 -6.15
CA PHE A 229 9.79 3.19 -5.20
C PHE A 229 11.20 2.67 -5.42
N THR A 230 12.00 2.72 -4.37
CA THR A 230 13.43 2.43 -4.44
C THR A 230 13.81 1.46 -3.33
N VAL A 231 14.33 0.31 -3.72
CA VAL A 231 14.87 -0.68 -2.79
C VAL A 231 16.38 -0.52 -2.79
N LEU A 232 16.91 -0.20 -1.64
CA LEU A 232 18.34 -0.08 -1.38
C LEU A 232 18.79 -1.22 -0.48
N ARG A 233 19.98 -1.74 -0.73
CA ARG A 233 20.68 -2.67 0.17
C ARG A 233 21.80 -1.92 0.87
N LYS A 234 21.90 -2.06 2.20
CA LYS A 234 23.06 -1.56 2.92
C LYS A 234 24.27 -2.43 2.59
N CYS A 235 25.35 -1.80 2.14
CA CYS A 235 26.61 -2.52 1.87
C CYS A 235 27.11 -3.24 3.13
N LYS A 236 27.78 -4.37 2.93
CA LYS A 236 28.55 -5.03 3.98
C LYS A 236 29.89 -4.31 4.03
N ASP A 237 30.29 -3.88 5.21
CA ASP A 237 31.63 -3.34 5.46
C ASP A 237 32.71 -4.39 5.15
#